data_4c866f41db70664aa1d977fb8a402f61
#
_entry.id   4c866f41db70664aa1d977fb8a402f61
#
_cell.length_a   1.000
_cell.length_b   1.000
_cell.length_c   1.000
_cell.angle_alpha   90.00
_cell.angle_beta   90.00
_cell.angle_gamma   90.00
#
_symmetry.space_group_name_H-M   'P 1'
#
loop_
_entity.id
_entity.type
_entity.pdbx_description
1 polymer ?
#
loop_
_entity_poly.entity_id
_entity_poly.type
_entity_poly.pdbx_seq_one_letter_code
_entity_poly.pdbx_strand_id
1 'polypeptide(L)'
;MISKYFLKSLLKNKNIWGWGILFMLFWIFMGAFVFGTNFPDQKIYFIYNASIWFGLLGLVSTSTMATSVAYSIYYGNSSLAYGFRFTTLKPSGYITSFAISTSIIGGMLSAFMLLFTFLLFSYKSGFMLTPAFPYMSIIIGFASGAFMFLLASIIIVIVNNYLGLRNVSFASFIPMILTYLFGFAQINAGLPSYVVYGSPFTDISDLFIWSYYGKEIPLNLSGSLQNGGQINLTVQVIMLILWIIILSIMSFMLIKRIKPKSIEEGRQV
;
A
#
# COMPACT_ATOMS: atom_id res chain seq x y z
N MET A 1 -19.11 15.43 3.59
CA MET A 1 -19.78 14.70 4.69
C MET A 1 -19.56 13.17 4.60
N ILE A 2 -19.67 12.54 3.42
CA ILE A 2 -19.53 11.08 3.19
C ILE A 2 -18.12 10.55 3.53
N SER A 3 -17.06 11.26 3.16
CA SER A 3 -15.67 10.86 3.47
C SER A 3 -15.42 10.67 4.98
N LYS A 4 -16.05 11.47 5.82
CA LYS A 4 -15.91 11.36 7.29
C LYS A 4 -16.48 10.02 7.83
N TYR A 5 -17.55 9.52 7.22
CA TYR A 5 -18.11 8.21 7.60
C TYR A 5 -17.21 7.05 7.18
N PHE A 6 -16.67 7.10 5.95
CA PHE A 6 -15.72 6.09 5.49
C PHE A 6 -14.44 6.09 6.33
N LEU A 7 -13.89 7.26 6.62
CA LEU A 7 -12.72 7.39 7.48
C LEU A 7 -12.99 6.78 8.87
N LYS A 8 -14.13 7.11 9.49
CA LYS A 8 -14.51 6.56 10.79
C LYS A 8 -14.69 5.04 10.75
N SER A 9 -15.27 4.51 9.67
CA SER A 9 -15.43 3.07 9.47
C SER A 9 -14.08 2.36 9.36
N LEU A 10 -13.16 2.89 8.54
CA LEU A 10 -11.81 2.34 8.38
C LEU A 10 -11.00 2.43 9.67
N LEU A 11 -11.06 3.54 10.40
CA LEU A 11 -10.40 3.71 11.70
C LEU A 11 -10.88 2.72 12.77
N LYS A 12 -12.13 2.27 12.68
CA LYS A 12 -12.69 1.26 13.60
C LYS A 12 -12.40 -0.17 13.18
N ASN A 13 -11.85 -0.37 11.98
CA ASN A 13 -11.59 -1.71 11.46
C ASN A 13 -10.36 -2.32 12.13
N LYS A 14 -10.58 -3.31 12.99
CA LYS A 14 -9.52 -4.01 13.74
C LYS A 14 -8.48 -4.67 12.83
N ASN A 15 -8.87 -5.09 11.62
CA ASN A 15 -7.94 -5.73 10.68
C ASN A 15 -6.87 -4.77 10.18
N ILE A 16 -7.19 -3.48 9.96
CA ILE A 16 -6.21 -2.48 9.55
C ILE A 16 -5.15 -2.30 10.64
N TRP A 17 -5.57 -2.21 11.90
CA TRP A 17 -4.65 -2.03 13.02
C TRP A 17 -3.86 -3.30 13.34
N GLY A 18 -4.53 -4.46 13.34
CA GLY A 18 -3.89 -5.75 13.61
C GLY A 18 -2.86 -6.13 12.56
N TRP A 19 -3.25 -6.15 11.30
CA TRP A 19 -2.36 -6.55 10.20
C TRP A 19 -1.48 -5.41 9.70
N GLY A 20 -2.01 -4.18 9.63
CA GLY A 20 -1.28 -3.04 9.09
C GLY A 20 -0.26 -2.44 10.07
N ILE A 21 -0.43 -2.58 11.37
CA ILE A 21 0.51 -2.07 12.36
C ILE A 21 1.10 -3.19 13.20
N LEU A 22 0.28 -3.94 13.96
CA LEU A 22 0.81 -4.89 14.95
C LEU A 22 1.64 -6.00 14.29
N PHE A 23 1.16 -6.58 13.20
CA PHE A 23 1.90 -7.60 12.46
C PHE A 23 3.13 -7.02 11.75
N MET A 24 3.05 -5.79 11.25
CA MET A 24 4.21 -5.13 10.63
C MET A 24 5.27 -4.74 11.66
N LEU A 25 4.90 -4.40 12.89
CA LEU A 25 5.84 -4.19 13.99
C LEU A 25 6.69 -5.43 14.27
N PHE A 26 6.09 -6.61 14.25
CA PHE A 26 6.83 -7.88 14.35
C PHE A 26 7.91 -7.97 13.26
N TRP A 27 7.57 -7.65 12.01
CA TRP A 27 8.54 -7.68 10.90
C TRP A 27 9.62 -6.60 11.00
N ILE A 28 9.28 -5.38 11.49
CA ILE A 28 10.29 -4.35 11.78
C ILE A 28 11.26 -4.85 12.84
N PHE A 29 10.74 -5.47 13.90
CA PHE A 29 11.56 -6.07 14.94
C PHE A 29 12.48 -7.16 14.38
N MET A 30 11.96 -8.08 13.56
CA MET A 30 12.77 -9.11 12.90
C MET A 30 13.84 -8.49 11.99
N GLY A 31 13.49 -7.45 11.22
CA GLY A 31 14.44 -6.73 10.38
C GLY A 31 15.57 -6.06 11.15
N ALA A 32 15.25 -5.43 12.28
CA ALA A 32 16.24 -4.74 13.09
C ALA A 32 17.15 -5.69 13.90
N PHE A 33 16.57 -6.73 14.53
CA PHE A 33 17.28 -7.55 15.52
C PHE A 33 17.76 -8.89 15.00
N VAL A 34 17.11 -9.48 13.99
CA VAL A 34 17.47 -10.81 13.48
C VAL A 34 18.20 -10.70 12.15
N PHE A 35 17.65 -9.98 11.18
CA PHE A 35 18.23 -9.88 9.84
C PHE A 35 19.28 -8.80 9.68
N GLY A 36 19.33 -7.82 10.59
CA GLY A 36 20.24 -6.67 10.56
C GLY A 36 21.60 -6.87 11.25
N THR A 37 22.07 -8.10 11.48
CA THR A 37 23.23 -8.37 12.36
C THR A 37 24.60 -8.37 11.67
N ASN A 38 24.67 -8.45 10.34
CA ASN A 38 25.92 -8.69 9.61
C ASN A 38 26.41 -7.49 8.77
N PHE A 39 26.04 -6.27 9.13
CA PHE A 39 26.50 -5.08 8.42
C PHE A 39 27.80 -4.53 9.02
N PRO A 40 28.67 -3.91 8.20
CA PRO A 40 29.82 -3.15 8.71
C PRO A 40 29.36 -2.09 9.71
N ASP A 41 30.15 -1.85 10.76
CA ASP A 41 29.81 -0.89 11.84
C ASP A 41 29.96 0.57 11.38
N GLN A 42 29.18 0.93 10.37
CA GLN A 42 29.10 2.28 9.79
C GLN A 42 27.63 2.71 9.65
N LYS A 43 27.34 3.90 10.12
CA LYS A 43 25.99 4.49 10.10
C LYS A 43 25.29 4.40 8.74
N ILE A 44 26.03 4.49 7.63
CA ILE A 44 25.47 4.50 6.28
C ILE A 44 24.80 3.18 5.91
N TYR A 45 25.39 2.05 6.33
CA TYR A 45 24.80 0.73 6.07
C TYR A 45 23.54 0.50 6.91
N PHE A 46 23.55 0.95 8.16
CA PHE A 46 22.37 0.83 9.03
C PHE A 46 21.20 1.68 8.54
N ILE A 47 21.44 2.93 8.09
CA ILE A 47 20.36 3.78 7.57
C ILE A 47 19.84 3.24 6.24
N TYR A 48 20.69 2.68 5.37
CA TYR A 48 20.28 2.04 4.13
C TYR A 48 19.43 0.80 4.40
N ASN A 49 19.86 -0.09 5.29
CA ASN A 49 19.09 -1.26 5.70
C ASN A 49 17.74 -0.87 6.32
N ALA A 50 17.73 0.11 7.23
CA ALA A 50 16.49 0.62 7.81
C ALA A 50 15.54 1.17 6.73
N SER A 51 16.08 1.85 5.71
CA SER A 51 15.28 2.38 4.61
C SER A 51 14.64 1.29 3.75
N ILE A 52 15.36 0.20 3.46
CA ILE A 52 14.84 -0.96 2.73
C ILE A 52 13.67 -1.60 3.52
N TRP A 53 13.87 -1.83 4.81
CA TRP A 53 12.80 -2.38 5.66
C TRP A 53 11.60 -1.43 5.75
N PHE A 54 11.84 -0.12 5.86
CA PHE A 54 10.78 0.88 5.83
C PHE A 54 10.00 0.86 4.52
N GLY A 55 10.69 0.82 3.37
CA GLY A 55 10.08 0.78 2.04
C GLY A 55 9.17 -0.42 1.85
N LEU A 56 9.70 -1.61 2.16
CA LEU A 56 8.94 -2.86 2.07
C LEU A 56 7.73 -2.87 3.00
N LEU A 57 7.96 -2.59 4.30
CA LEU A 57 6.90 -2.70 5.29
C LEU A 57 5.90 -1.55 5.22
N GLY A 58 6.31 -0.37 4.79
CA GLY A 58 5.41 0.74 4.48
C GLY A 58 4.44 0.39 3.35
N LEU A 59 4.97 -0.22 2.28
CA LEU A 59 4.17 -0.70 1.17
C LEU A 59 3.20 -1.82 1.62
N VAL A 60 3.68 -2.83 2.36
CA VAL A 60 2.85 -3.94 2.86
C VAL A 60 1.80 -3.44 3.84
N SER A 61 2.15 -2.54 4.76
CA SER A 61 1.21 -1.94 5.70
C SER A 61 0.05 -1.23 4.99
N THR A 62 0.35 -0.44 3.97
CA THR A 62 -0.71 0.23 3.19
C THR A 62 -1.56 -0.76 2.38
N SER A 63 -1.01 -1.90 1.93
CA SER A 63 -1.77 -2.93 1.21
C SER A 63 -2.82 -3.64 2.07
N THR A 64 -2.64 -3.69 3.39
CA THR A 64 -3.63 -4.28 4.31
C THR A 64 -4.97 -3.54 4.28
N MET A 65 -4.95 -2.24 3.95
CA MET A 65 -6.20 -1.49 3.72
C MET A 65 -7.00 -2.02 2.54
N ALA A 66 -6.33 -2.47 1.48
CA ALA A 66 -6.99 -2.97 0.29
C ALA A 66 -7.93 -4.14 0.61
N THR A 67 -7.52 -5.03 1.52
CA THR A 67 -8.38 -6.13 2.01
C THR A 67 -9.63 -5.61 2.68
N SER A 68 -9.51 -4.65 3.59
CA SER A 68 -10.65 -4.06 4.30
C SER A 68 -11.60 -3.29 3.37
N VAL A 69 -11.04 -2.58 2.40
CA VAL A 69 -11.78 -1.90 1.33
C VAL A 69 -12.54 -2.90 0.47
N ALA A 70 -11.87 -3.97 0.06
CA ALA A 70 -12.45 -5.03 -0.75
C ALA A 70 -13.69 -5.64 -0.08
N TYR A 71 -13.58 -5.98 1.20
CA TYR A 71 -14.74 -6.45 1.98
C TYR A 71 -15.85 -5.40 2.09
N SER A 72 -15.49 -4.13 2.33
CA SER A 72 -16.47 -3.06 2.44
C SER A 72 -17.26 -2.86 1.15
N ILE A 73 -16.61 -2.95 -0.02
CA ILE A 73 -17.28 -2.84 -1.32
C ILE A 73 -18.13 -4.09 -1.59
N TYR A 74 -17.61 -5.27 -1.29
CA TYR A 74 -18.30 -6.52 -1.56
C TYR A 74 -19.60 -6.66 -0.74
N TYR A 75 -19.52 -6.48 0.58
CA TYR A 75 -20.69 -6.56 1.44
C TYR A 75 -21.64 -5.38 1.27
N GLY A 76 -21.11 -4.22 0.88
CA GLY A 76 -21.92 -3.05 0.56
C GLY A 76 -22.52 -3.06 -0.83
N ASN A 77 -22.26 -4.06 -1.67
CA ASN A 77 -22.57 -4.07 -3.09
C ASN A 77 -24.08 -3.84 -3.39
N SER A 78 -24.95 -4.57 -2.73
CA SER A 78 -26.41 -4.41 -2.91
C SER A 78 -26.86 -3.00 -2.50
N SER A 79 -26.41 -2.51 -1.35
CA SER A 79 -26.72 -1.16 -0.87
C SER A 79 -26.18 -0.08 -1.80
N LEU A 80 -24.96 -0.26 -2.36
CA LEU A 80 -24.37 0.67 -3.31
C LEU A 80 -25.15 0.72 -4.63
N ALA A 81 -25.52 -0.44 -5.17
CA ALA A 81 -26.27 -0.52 -6.42
C ALA A 81 -27.65 0.19 -6.28
N TYR A 82 -28.35 -0.01 -5.16
CA TYR A 82 -29.59 0.72 -4.85
C TYR A 82 -29.32 2.20 -4.57
N GLY A 83 -28.29 2.52 -3.80
CA GLY A 83 -27.89 3.89 -3.50
C GLY A 83 -27.64 4.72 -4.76
N PHE A 84 -26.93 4.18 -5.74
CA PHE A 84 -26.67 4.86 -7.02
C PHE A 84 -27.91 5.06 -7.89
N ARG A 85 -28.94 4.20 -7.75
CA ARG A 85 -30.16 4.27 -8.56
C ARG A 85 -31.27 5.15 -7.93
N PHE A 86 -31.36 5.12 -6.61
CA PHE A 86 -32.56 5.68 -5.91
C PHE A 86 -32.19 6.79 -4.93
N THR A 87 -30.92 7.18 -4.80
CA THR A 87 -30.49 8.28 -3.93
C THR A 87 -29.66 9.30 -4.69
N THR A 88 -29.32 10.41 -4.04
CA THR A 88 -28.42 11.44 -4.56
C THR A 88 -26.93 11.02 -4.57
N LEU A 89 -26.62 9.79 -4.18
CA LEU A 89 -25.26 9.27 -4.13
C LEU A 89 -24.72 9.02 -5.55
N LYS A 90 -23.82 9.87 -6.00
CA LYS A 90 -23.14 9.70 -7.29
C LYS A 90 -21.94 8.75 -7.16
N PRO A 91 -21.71 7.83 -8.14
CA PRO A 91 -20.54 6.95 -8.14
C PRO A 91 -19.20 7.70 -8.00
N SER A 92 -19.08 8.88 -8.63
CA SER A 92 -17.88 9.72 -8.50
C SER A 92 -17.68 10.22 -7.06
N GLY A 93 -18.75 10.68 -6.42
CA GLY A 93 -18.69 11.13 -5.02
C GLY A 93 -18.34 10.00 -4.05
N TYR A 94 -18.80 8.78 -4.33
CA TYR A 94 -18.42 7.60 -3.57
C TYR A 94 -16.91 7.30 -3.70
N ILE A 95 -16.41 7.16 -4.95
CA ILE A 95 -15.00 6.86 -5.22
C ILE A 95 -14.09 7.91 -4.61
N THR A 96 -14.34 9.20 -4.88
CA THR A 96 -13.49 10.28 -4.34
C THR A 96 -13.52 10.34 -2.82
N SER A 97 -14.69 10.19 -2.20
CA SER A 97 -14.79 10.21 -0.74
C SER A 97 -14.08 9.03 -0.08
N PHE A 98 -14.15 7.85 -0.69
CA PHE A 98 -13.48 6.67 -0.18
C PHE A 98 -11.97 6.73 -0.44
N ALA A 99 -11.54 7.17 -1.63
CA ALA A 99 -10.12 7.39 -1.96
C ALA A 99 -9.45 8.37 -1.00
N ILE A 100 -10.10 9.50 -0.68
CA ILE A 100 -9.62 10.47 0.32
C ILE A 100 -9.49 9.80 1.70
N SER A 101 -10.47 9.00 2.10
CA SER A 101 -10.43 8.33 3.41
C SER A 101 -9.29 7.32 3.50
N THR A 102 -9.08 6.53 2.45
CA THR A 102 -7.98 5.56 2.39
C THR A 102 -6.61 6.23 2.24
N SER A 103 -6.53 7.36 1.53
CA SER A 103 -5.31 8.18 1.51
C SER A 103 -4.92 8.60 2.92
N ILE A 104 -5.84 9.15 3.70
CA ILE A 104 -5.57 9.59 5.07
C ILE A 104 -5.07 8.41 5.93
N ILE A 105 -5.71 7.25 5.84
CA ILE A 105 -5.26 6.05 6.56
C ILE A 105 -3.87 5.61 6.10
N GLY A 106 -3.59 5.64 4.77
CA GLY A 106 -2.28 5.30 4.22
C GLY A 106 -1.17 6.22 4.76
N GLY A 107 -1.45 7.52 4.82
CA GLY A 107 -0.54 8.49 5.45
C GLY A 107 -0.32 8.22 6.95
N MET A 108 -1.37 7.83 7.68
CA MET A 108 -1.23 7.44 9.10
C MET A 108 -0.41 6.16 9.26
N LEU A 109 -0.67 5.12 8.46
CA LEU A 109 0.08 3.87 8.51
C LEU A 109 1.55 4.11 8.20
N SER A 110 1.86 4.90 7.16
CA SER A 110 3.25 5.23 6.83
C SER A 110 3.95 6.02 7.94
N ALA A 111 3.26 6.94 8.62
CA ALA A 111 3.80 7.66 9.76
C ALA A 111 4.12 6.72 10.94
N PHE A 112 3.25 5.76 11.23
CA PHE A 112 3.53 4.73 12.23
C PHE A 112 4.73 3.85 11.85
N MET A 113 4.79 3.37 10.60
CA MET A 113 5.91 2.56 10.13
C MET A 113 7.22 3.33 10.19
N LEU A 114 7.23 4.61 9.80
CA LEU A 114 8.39 5.48 9.88
C LEU A 114 8.89 5.64 11.32
N LEU A 115 7.97 5.90 12.25
CA LEU A 115 8.29 6.08 13.67
C LEU A 115 8.92 4.79 14.25
N PHE A 116 8.28 3.65 14.03
CA PHE A 116 8.76 2.38 14.57
C PHE A 116 10.06 1.91 13.93
N THR A 117 10.24 2.11 12.63
CA THR A 117 11.51 1.83 11.96
C THR A 117 12.62 2.70 12.56
N PHE A 118 12.39 4.00 12.70
CA PHE A 118 13.34 4.90 13.32
C PHE A 118 13.72 4.46 14.73
N LEU A 119 12.74 4.15 15.60
CA LEU A 119 13.00 3.80 16.99
C LEU A 119 13.75 2.46 17.10
N LEU A 120 13.29 1.40 16.44
CA LEU A 120 13.85 0.06 16.60
C LEU A 120 15.23 -0.08 15.96
N PHE A 121 15.43 0.47 14.76
CA PHE A 121 16.73 0.41 14.10
C PHE A 121 17.76 1.33 14.75
N SER A 122 17.37 2.52 15.25
CA SER A 122 18.27 3.40 16.01
C SER A 122 18.68 2.76 17.32
N TYR A 123 17.75 2.14 18.04
CA TYR A 123 18.06 1.43 19.28
C TYR A 123 19.03 0.26 19.04
N LYS A 124 18.81 -0.55 17.99
CA LYS A 124 19.66 -1.70 17.70
C LYS A 124 21.05 -1.31 17.23
N SER A 125 21.17 -0.29 16.39
CA SER A 125 22.45 0.14 15.81
C SER A 125 23.31 1.00 16.73
N GLY A 126 22.71 1.59 17.77
CA GLY A 126 23.36 2.61 18.58
C GLY A 126 23.54 3.96 17.90
N PHE A 127 23.12 4.08 16.63
CA PHE A 127 23.18 5.31 15.86
C PHE A 127 21.78 5.95 15.75
N MET A 128 21.72 7.27 15.78
CA MET A 128 20.49 7.98 15.48
C MET A 128 20.22 7.96 13.97
N LEU A 129 19.33 7.07 13.50
CA LEU A 129 19.02 6.83 12.09
C LEU A 129 17.83 7.67 11.64
N THR A 130 17.95 9.01 11.71
CA THR A 130 16.88 9.93 11.32
C THR A 130 16.52 9.78 9.84
N PRO A 131 15.21 9.66 9.49
CA PRO A 131 14.78 9.69 8.10
C PRO A 131 15.08 11.05 7.48
N ALA A 132 15.50 11.04 6.21
CA ALA A 132 15.91 12.26 5.51
C ALA A 132 14.73 13.21 5.23
N PHE A 133 13.61 12.65 4.76
CA PHE A 133 12.42 13.40 4.35
C PHE A 133 11.14 12.81 4.97
N PRO A 134 10.92 12.96 6.31
CA PRO A 134 9.80 12.28 6.99
C PRO A 134 8.43 12.72 6.45
N TYR A 135 8.28 13.98 6.05
CA TYR A 135 7.05 14.49 5.45
C TYR A 135 6.76 13.86 4.08
N MET A 136 7.78 13.54 3.28
CA MET A 136 7.61 12.85 2.00
C MET A 136 7.11 11.43 2.22
N SER A 137 7.57 10.73 3.25
CA SER A 137 7.05 9.41 3.61
C SER A 137 5.53 9.43 3.85
N ILE A 138 5.02 10.46 4.50
CA ILE A 138 3.58 10.61 4.74
C ILE A 138 2.83 10.91 3.44
N ILE A 139 3.39 11.76 2.56
CA ILE A 139 2.81 12.08 1.24
C ILE A 139 2.75 10.82 0.37
N ILE A 140 3.82 10.03 0.33
CA ILE A 140 3.85 8.74 -0.37
C ILE A 140 2.81 7.79 0.23
N GLY A 141 2.64 7.78 1.54
CA GLY A 141 1.59 7.03 2.23
C GLY A 141 0.18 7.43 1.79
N PHE A 142 -0.10 8.73 1.60
CA PHE A 142 -1.37 9.19 1.03
C PHE A 142 -1.58 8.67 -0.40
N ALA A 143 -0.57 8.75 -1.26
CA ALA A 143 -0.64 8.23 -2.63
C ALA A 143 -0.83 6.71 -2.66
N SER A 144 -0.08 5.98 -1.84
CA SER A 144 -0.21 4.53 -1.69
C SER A 144 -1.60 4.12 -1.22
N GLY A 145 -2.17 4.83 -0.24
CA GLY A 145 -3.53 4.56 0.23
C GLY A 145 -4.61 4.76 -0.84
N ALA A 146 -4.48 5.81 -1.67
CA ALA A 146 -5.36 6.01 -2.82
C ALA A 146 -5.20 4.90 -3.86
N PHE A 147 -3.96 4.56 -4.22
CA PHE A 147 -3.63 3.50 -5.15
C PHE A 147 -4.23 2.15 -4.70
N MET A 148 -4.04 1.77 -3.44
CA MET A 148 -4.54 0.51 -2.88
C MET A 148 -6.07 0.43 -2.90
N PHE A 149 -6.75 1.55 -2.62
CA PHE A 149 -8.22 1.62 -2.77
C PHE A 149 -8.68 1.38 -4.21
N LEU A 150 -8.07 2.10 -5.16
CA LEU A 150 -8.44 2.00 -6.57
C LEU A 150 -8.22 0.58 -7.10
N LEU A 151 -7.08 -0.01 -6.78
CA LEU A 151 -6.77 -1.39 -7.16
C LEU A 151 -7.77 -2.39 -6.56
N ALA A 152 -8.03 -2.31 -5.26
CA ALA A 152 -8.99 -3.18 -4.58
C ALA A 152 -10.40 -3.03 -5.15
N SER A 153 -10.83 -1.79 -5.44
CA SER A 153 -12.17 -1.53 -6.01
C SER A 153 -12.34 -2.17 -7.38
N ILE A 154 -11.33 -2.10 -8.24
CA ILE A 154 -11.34 -2.72 -9.57
C ILE A 154 -11.41 -4.23 -9.44
N ILE A 155 -10.53 -4.84 -8.65
CA ILE A 155 -10.49 -6.29 -8.45
C ILE A 155 -11.84 -6.79 -7.97
N ILE A 156 -12.41 -6.16 -6.95
CA ILE A 156 -13.69 -6.62 -6.37
C ILE A 156 -14.85 -6.46 -7.33
N VAL A 157 -14.92 -5.37 -8.08
CA VAL A 157 -16.00 -5.19 -9.06
C VAL A 157 -15.88 -6.20 -10.20
N ILE A 158 -14.65 -6.50 -10.67
CA ILE A 158 -14.42 -7.54 -11.69
C ILE A 158 -14.85 -8.90 -11.14
N VAL A 159 -14.39 -9.27 -9.95
CA VAL A 159 -14.73 -10.55 -9.31
C VAL A 159 -16.25 -10.70 -9.13
N ASN A 160 -16.90 -9.65 -8.66
CA ASN A 160 -18.31 -9.67 -8.41
C ASN A 160 -19.15 -9.74 -9.71
N ASN A 161 -18.79 -8.95 -10.71
CA ASN A 161 -19.62 -8.78 -11.91
C ASN A 161 -19.41 -9.87 -12.97
N TYR A 162 -18.18 -10.38 -13.08
CA TYR A 162 -17.74 -11.22 -14.21
C TYR A 162 -17.34 -12.63 -13.79
N LEU A 163 -16.71 -12.79 -12.62
CA LEU A 163 -16.25 -14.11 -12.16
C LEU A 163 -17.27 -14.82 -11.28
N GLY A 164 -18.24 -14.11 -10.71
CA GLY A 164 -19.30 -14.67 -9.86
C GLY A 164 -18.76 -15.49 -8.67
N LEU A 165 -17.54 -15.19 -8.20
CA LEU A 165 -16.94 -15.93 -7.11
C LEU A 165 -17.74 -15.70 -5.82
N ARG A 166 -18.14 -16.82 -5.19
CA ARG A 166 -18.85 -16.79 -3.90
C ARG A 166 -17.97 -16.34 -2.75
N ASN A 167 -16.69 -16.69 -2.81
CA ASN A 167 -15.72 -16.34 -1.77
C ASN A 167 -14.82 -15.19 -2.22
N VAL A 168 -15.01 -14.03 -1.60
CA VAL A 168 -14.24 -12.80 -1.83
C VAL A 168 -12.87 -12.83 -1.13
N SER A 169 -12.68 -13.72 -0.17
CA SER A 169 -11.46 -13.72 0.65
C SER A 169 -10.20 -13.76 -0.20
N PHE A 170 -10.12 -14.69 -1.16
CA PHE A 170 -8.94 -14.76 -2.04
C PHE A 170 -8.74 -13.47 -2.84
N ALA A 171 -9.79 -12.95 -3.45
CA ALA A 171 -9.73 -11.74 -4.26
C ALA A 171 -9.31 -10.50 -3.44
N SER A 172 -9.74 -10.43 -2.19
CA SER A 172 -9.38 -9.32 -1.30
C SER A 172 -7.90 -9.30 -0.92
N PHE A 173 -7.22 -10.46 -0.96
CA PHE A 173 -5.79 -10.58 -0.69
C PHE A 173 -4.90 -10.32 -1.91
N ILE A 174 -5.44 -10.27 -3.13
CA ILE A 174 -4.64 -10.05 -4.35
C ILE A 174 -3.74 -8.81 -4.24
N PRO A 175 -4.20 -7.63 -3.81
CA PRO A 175 -3.32 -6.47 -3.66
C PRO A 175 -2.14 -6.73 -2.72
N MET A 176 -2.39 -7.44 -1.62
CA MET A 176 -1.36 -7.79 -0.65
C MET A 176 -0.37 -8.81 -1.22
N ILE A 177 -0.84 -9.83 -1.96
CA ILE A 177 0.02 -10.80 -2.64
C ILE A 177 0.92 -10.12 -3.66
N LEU A 178 0.39 -9.21 -4.47
CA LEU A 178 1.17 -8.44 -5.44
C LEU A 178 2.22 -7.57 -4.74
N THR A 179 1.87 -6.96 -3.61
CA THR A 179 2.80 -6.19 -2.78
C THR A 179 3.97 -7.03 -2.27
N TYR A 180 3.69 -8.21 -1.75
CA TYR A 180 4.74 -9.15 -1.33
C TYR A 180 5.58 -9.62 -2.52
N LEU A 181 4.94 -9.98 -3.62
CA LEU A 181 5.65 -10.46 -4.81
C LEU A 181 6.65 -9.41 -5.31
N PHE A 182 6.21 -8.20 -5.58
CA PHE A 182 7.07 -7.15 -6.13
C PHE A 182 8.08 -6.61 -5.10
N GLY A 183 7.64 -6.38 -3.86
CA GLY A 183 8.52 -5.86 -2.80
C GLY A 183 9.66 -6.82 -2.46
N PHE A 184 9.36 -8.11 -2.22
CA PHE A 184 10.41 -9.09 -1.93
C PHE A 184 11.24 -9.47 -3.16
N ALA A 185 10.65 -9.51 -4.35
CA ALA A 185 11.39 -9.80 -5.58
C ALA A 185 12.44 -8.73 -5.86
N GLN A 186 12.14 -7.45 -5.64
CA GLN A 186 13.08 -6.35 -5.82
C GLN A 186 14.29 -6.46 -4.88
N ILE A 187 14.07 -6.91 -3.64
CA ILE A 187 15.14 -7.05 -2.65
C ILE A 187 15.98 -8.30 -2.90
N ASN A 188 15.35 -9.42 -3.26
CA ASN A 188 16.02 -10.72 -3.28
C ASN A 188 16.46 -11.20 -4.67
N ALA A 189 15.73 -10.84 -5.72
CA ALA A 189 15.95 -11.40 -7.07
C ALA A 189 16.56 -10.41 -8.07
N GLY A 190 16.59 -9.12 -7.76
CA GLY A 190 17.03 -8.10 -8.71
C GLY A 190 16.12 -8.03 -9.93
N LEU A 191 15.14 -7.14 -9.92
CA LEU A 191 14.19 -7.00 -11.02
C LEU A 191 14.79 -6.27 -12.22
N PRO A 192 14.42 -6.63 -13.47
CA PRO A 192 14.81 -5.86 -14.64
C PRO A 192 14.26 -4.43 -14.57
N SER A 193 14.97 -3.47 -15.14
CA SER A 193 14.63 -2.04 -15.07
C SER A 193 13.22 -1.73 -15.56
N TYR A 194 12.74 -2.41 -16.60
CA TYR A 194 11.38 -2.21 -17.12
C TYR A 194 10.29 -2.67 -16.13
N VAL A 195 10.58 -3.64 -15.26
CA VAL A 195 9.66 -4.05 -14.19
C VAL A 195 9.71 -3.05 -13.03
N VAL A 196 10.92 -2.59 -12.64
CA VAL A 196 11.09 -1.61 -11.57
C VAL A 196 10.36 -0.31 -11.87
N TYR A 197 10.44 0.19 -13.11
CA TYR A 197 9.73 1.41 -13.52
C TYR A 197 8.28 1.19 -13.99
N GLY A 198 7.90 -0.04 -14.30
CA GLY A 198 6.55 -0.36 -14.78
C GLY A 198 5.58 -0.76 -13.68
N SER A 199 6.07 -1.16 -12.52
CA SER A 199 5.25 -1.65 -11.42
C SER A 199 4.98 -0.55 -10.38
N PRO A 200 3.73 -0.20 -10.12
CA PRO A 200 3.41 0.80 -9.09
C PRO A 200 3.79 0.36 -7.67
N PHE A 201 3.97 -0.94 -7.44
CA PHE A 201 4.40 -1.46 -6.15
C PHE A 201 5.88 -1.16 -5.89
N THR A 202 6.73 -1.35 -6.91
CA THR A 202 8.15 -0.98 -6.84
C THR A 202 8.29 0.54 -6.74
N ASP A 203 7.50 1.31 -7.52
CA ASP A 203 7.52 2.78 -7.44
C ASP A 203 7.25 3.27 -6.00
N ILE A 204 6.20 2.74 -5.34
CA ILE A 204 5.86 3.11 -3.97
C ILE A 204 6.95 2.69 -2.98
N SER A 205 7.49 1.46 -3.11
CA SER A 205 8.56 0.95 -2.24
C SER A 205 9.81 1.82 -2.34
N ASP A 206 10.26 2.11 -3.56
CA ASP A 206 11.45 2.90 -3.81
C ASP A 206 11.32 4.35 -3.34
N LEU A 207 10.15 4.95 -3.53
CA LEU A 207 9.87 6.29 -3.01
C LEU A 207 9.90 6.30 -1.48
N PHE A 208 9.39 5.26 -0.79
CA PHE A 208 9.52 5.13 0.65
C PHE A 208 10.99 4.98 1.07
N ILE A 209 11.77 4.10 0.38
CA ILE A 209 13.21 3.93 0.64
C ILE A 209 13.93 5.26 0.50
N TRP A 210 13.69 5.98 -0.60
CA TRP A 210 14.28 7.28 -0.84
C TRP A 210 13.93 8.29 0.26
N SER A 211 12.67 8.35 0.66
CA SER A 211 12.23 9.32 1.67
C SER A 211 12.91 9.11 3.03
N TYR A 212 13.30 7.87 3.33
CA TYR A 212 14.04 7.53 4.53
C TYR A 212 15.55 7.72 4.36
N TYR A 213 16.13 7.19 3.27
CA TYR A 213 17.57 7.17 3.02
C TYR A 213 18.14 8.54 2.61
N GLY A 214 17.39 9.31 1.81
CA GLY A 214 17.76 10.66 1.35
C GLY A 214 18.83 10.71 0.26
N LYS A 215 19.24 9.57 -0.28
CA LYS A 215 20.24 9.47 -1.35
C LYS A 215 19.69 8.68 -2.52
N GLU A 216 20.47 8.62 -3.59
CA GLU A 216 20.19 7.79 -4.74
C GLU A 216 20.10 6.32 -4.36
N ILE A 217 19.11 5.64 -4.91
CA ILE A 217 18.81 4.23 -4.64
C ILE A 217 19.34 3.41 -5.81
N PRO A 218 20.10 2.32 -5.56
CA PRO A 218 20.52 1.42 -6.61
C PRO A 218 19.30 0.67 -7.20
N LEU A 219 19.36 0.40 -8.49
CA LEU A 219 18.30 -0.34 -9.20
C LEU A 219 18.10 -1.76 -8.61
N ASN A 220 19.19 -2.35 -8.15
CA ASN A 220 19.18 -3.65 -7.49
C ASN A 220 19.43 -3.46 -5.98
N LEU A 221 18.38 -3.65 -5.19
CA LEU A 221 18.41 -3.48 -3.73
C LEU A 221 19.18 -4.62 -3.01
N SER A 222 19.38 -5.78 -3.67
CA SER A 222 20.12 -6.94 -3.10
C SER A 222 21.62 -6.81 -3.26
N GLY A 223 22.09 -5.89 -4.10
CA GLY A 223 23.49 -5.70 -4.41
C GLY A 223 24.22 -4.75 -3.46
N SER A 224 25.55 -4.75 -3.56
CA SER A 224 26.37 -3.73 -2.90
C SER A 224 26.00 -2.34 -3.44
N LEU A 225 26.07 -1.32 -2.60
CA LEU A 225 25.81 0.09 -2.94
C LEU A 225 26.60 0.62 -4.16
N GLN A 226 27.50 -0.19 -4.71
CA GLN A 226 28.44 0.23 -5.75
C GLN A 226 28.19 -0.31 -7.16
N ASN A 227 27.34 -1.35 -7.34
CA ASN A 227 27.22 -2.04 -8.63
C ASN A 227 25.76 -2.09 -9.10
N GLY A 228 25.34 -1.10 -9.83
CA GLY A 228 24.03 -1.08 -10.50
C GLY A 228 23.64 0.33 -10.95
N GLY A 229 22.82 0.44 -11.98
CA GLY A 229 22.21 1.72 -12.36
C GLY A 229 21.44 2.31 -11.17
N GLN A 230 21.32 3.62 -11.15
CA GLN A 230 20.54 4.35 -10.14
C GLN A 230 19.09 4.49 -10.56
N ILE A 231 18.19 4.47 -9.59
CA ILE A 231 16.76 4.68 -9.83
C ILE A 231 16.48 6.15 -10.10
N ASN A 232 15.82 6.43 -11.22
CA ASN A 232 15.35 7.76 -11.53
C ASN A 232 14.00 8.01 -10.82
N LEU A 233 14.06 8.70 -9.68
CA LEU A 233 12.89 9.01 -8.85
C LEU A 233 11.82 9.81 -9.59
N THR A 234 12.20 10.70 -10.50
CA THR A 234 11.24 11.48 -11.29
C THR A 234 10.38 10.57 -12.16
N VAL A 235 11.00 9.56 -12.78
CA VAL A 235 10.27 8.56 -13.58
C VAL A 235 9.30 7.78 -12.70
N GLN A 236 9.70 7.33 -11.52
CA GLN A 236 8.82 6.60 -10.60
C GLN A 236 7.63 7.43 -10.12
N VAL A 237 7.83 8.70 -9.78
CA VAL A 237 6.73 9.60 -9.43
C VAL A 237 5.75 9.75 -10.59
N ILE A 238 6.26 9.96 -11.81
CA ILE A 238 5.41 10.08 -13.01
C ILE A 238 4.64 8.78 -13.24
N MET A 239 5.28 7.62 -13.16
CA MET A 239 4.65 6.31 -13.36
C MET A 239 3.58 6.03 -12.29
N LEU A 240 3.86 6.32 -11.04
CA LEU A 240 2.87 6.18 -9.96
C LEU A 240 1.64 7.08 -10.19
N ILE A 241 1.84 8.33 -10.61
CA ILE A 241 0.74 9.25 -10.94
C ILE A 241 -0.07 8.71 -12.12
N LEU A 242 0.58 8.22 -13.18
CA LEU A 242 -0.07 7.60 -14.34
C LEU A 242 -0.93 6.40 -13.90
N TRP A 243 -0.39 5.51 -13.07
CA TRP A 243 -1.15 4.38 -12.53
C TRP A 243 -2.37 4.82 -11.74
N ILE A 244 -2.25 5.82 -10.87
CA ILE A 244 -3.39 6.36 -10.09
C ILE A 244 -4.45 6.93 -11.03
N ILE A 245 -4.06 7.63 -12.10
CA ILE A 245 -5.01 8.18 -13.08
C ILE A 245 -5.71 7.06 -13.83
N ILE A 246 -4.97 6.09 -14.37
CA ILE A 246 -5.53 4.94 -15.10
C ILE A 246 -6.51 4.17 -14.22
N LEU A 247 -6.09 3.81 -13.00
CA LEU A 247 -6.96 3.07 -12.07
C LEU A 247 -8.17 3.90 -11.63
N SER A 248 -8.05 5.22 -11.52
CA SER A 248 -9.18 6.10 -11.19
C SER A 248 -10.24 6.07 -12.31
N ILE A 249 -9.82 6.16 -13.56
CA ILE A 249 -10.72 6.07 -14.72
C ILE A 249 -11.38 4.69 -14.76
N MET A 250 -10.60 3.62 -14.63
CA MET A 250 -11.12 2.24 -14.62
C MET A 250 -12.09 1.99 -13.47
N SER A 251 -11.73 2.39 -12.26
CA SER A 251 -12.59 2.26 -11.08
C SER A 251 -13.91 2.99 -11.26
N PHE A 252 -13.87 4.23 -11.79
CA PHE A 252 -15.05 5.00 -12.09
C PHE A 252 -15.98 4.35 -13.14
N MET A 253 -15.39 3.77 -14.18
CA MET A 253 -16.17 3.07 -15.23
C MET A 253 -16.80 1.78 -14.70
N LEU A 254 -16.06 1.02 -13.89
CA LEU A 254 -16.49 -0.27 -13.39
C LEU A 254 -17.53 -0.14 -12.27
N ILE A 255 -17.35 0.79 -11.34
CA ILE A 255 -18.26 0.92 -10.19
C ILE A 255 -19.68 1.35 -10.58
N LYS A 256 -19.82 2.08 -11.71
CA LYS A 256 -21.12 2.39 -12.29
C LYS A 256 -21.91 1.16 -12.73
N ARG A 257 -21.21 0.07 -13.03
CA ARG A 257 -21.76 -1.19 -13.54
C ARG A 257 -21.88 -2.26 -12.46
N ILE A 258 -21.77 -1.86 -11.19
CA ILE A 258 -21.84 -2.82 -10.08
C ILE A 258 -23.20 -3.50 -10.05
N LYS A 259 -23.21 -4.83 -10.03
CA LYS A 259 -24.43 -5.63 -10.00
C LYS A 259 -24.81 -5.95 -8.56
N PRO A 260 -26.08 -5.73 -8.14
CA PRO A 260 -26.52 -6.16 -6.81
C PRO A 260 -26.46 -7.69 -6.71
N LYS A 261 -25.97 -8.20 -5.59
CA LYS A 261 -26.06 -9.62 -5.26
C LYS A 261 -27.41 -9.96 -4.65
N SER A 262 -27.86 -11.20 -4.86
CA SER A 262 -29.04 -11.71 -4.17
C SER A 262 -28.78 -11.81 -2.66
N ILE A 263 -29.82 -11.58 -1.85
CA ILE A 263 -29.74 -11.61 -0.38
C ILE A 263 -29.34 -13.01 0.13
N GLU A 264 -29.66 -14.06 -0.61
CA GLU A 264 -29.33 -15.45 -0.27
C GLU A 264 -27.83 -15.74 -0.34
N GLU A 265 -27.10 -15.09 -1.24
CA GLU A 265 -25.63 -15.27 -1.34
C GLU A 265 -24.86 -14.59 -0.20
N GLY A 266 -25.46 -13.60 0.48
CA GLY A 266 -24.87 -12.91 1.64
C GLY A 266 -25.04 -13.63 2.98
N ARG A 267 -25.89 -14.65 3.04
CA ARG A 267 -26.18 -15.41 4.28
C ARG A 267 -25.33 -16.68 4.48
N GLN A 268 -24.46 -17.01 3.52
CA GLN A 268 -23.61 -18.22 3.58
C GLN A 268 -22.17 -17.89 4.07
N VAL A 269 -22.03 -16.98 5.05
CA VAL A 269 -20.78 -16.72 5.75
C VAL A 269 -20.97 -17.05 7.22
#